data_442788bf3a68fd8036656039302df6d7
#
_entry.id   442788bf3a68fd8036656039302df6d7
#
_cell.length_a   1.000
_cell.length_b   1.000
_cell.length_c   1.000
_cell.angle_alpha   90.00
_cell.angle_beta   90.00
_cell.angle_gamma   90.00
#
_symmetry.space_group_name_H-M   'P 1'
#
loop_
_entity.id
_entity.type
_entity.pdbx_description
1 polymer ?
#
loop_
_entity_poly.entity_id
_entity_poly.type
_entity_poly.pdbx_seq_one_letter_code
_entity_poly.pdbx_strand_id
1 'polypeptide(L)'
;MSQSLAEKPKPNALEACRVWIFDLDNTLYPAECNLFAQVDQRMGDFIAKELGVPHPYARHLQKSYYRQFGTTLSGLMQVHKMAPEPFLDYVHDIDLSVLPEVPELRREIARLPGRRLIFTNGSRRHAEGVAGKLGLLDLFEDICDITACGFIPKPDRRAFEGMVARHGIASSEAVMFEDMPQNLEVPHELGMATVLVRSTYMDHPIQQKMKSWTSLPAHIHHDTDDLVRFLGGLELVGK
;
A
#
# COMPACT_ATOMS: atom_id res chain seq x y z
N MET A 1 -31.50 -3.45 33.55
CA MET A 1 -31.21 -2.64 32.35
C MET A 1 -30.16 -3.39 31.56
N SER A 2 -30.62 -4.12 30.55
CA SER A 2 -29.73 -4.91 29.67
C SER A 2 -29.07 -3.99 28.67
N GLN A 3 -27.76 -3.79 28.77
CA GLN A 3 -27.00 -3.13 27.71
C GLN A 3 -26.97 -4.09 26.52
N SER A 4 -27.66 -3.70 25.44
CA SER A 4 -27.54 -4.29 24.13
C SER A 4 -26.07 -4.22 23.71
N LEU A 5 -25.40 -5.35 23.68
CA LEU A 5 -24.11 -5.50 23.01
C LEU A 5 -24.39 -5.23 21.53
N ALA A 6 -23.99 -4.05 21.06
CA ALA A 6 -23.99 -3.75 19.64
C ALA A 6 -23.21 -4.86 18.93
N GLU A 7 -23.89 -5.63 18.11
CA GLU A 7 -23.29 -6.63 17.24
C GLU A 7 -22.20 -5.93 16.42
N LYS A 8 -20.94 -6.39 16.57
CA LYS A 8 -19.86 -5.93 15.71
C LYS A 8 -20.30 -6.17 14.27
N PRO A 9 -20.24 -5.17 13.37
CA PRO A 9 -20.62 -5.36 11.98
C PRO A 9 -19.85 -6.56 11.42
N LYS A 10 -20.53 -7.40 10.64
CA LYS A 10 -19.89 -8.54 9.98
C LYS A 10 -18.81 -8.00 9.07
N PRO A 11 -17.53 -8.38 9.22
CA PRO A 11 -16.40 -7.75 8.52
C PRO A 11 -16.33 -8.03 7.01
N ASN A 12 -17.39 -8.58 6.40
CA ASN A 12 -17.37 -9.13 5.05
C ASN A 12 -18.26 -8.41 4.04
N ALA A 13 -18.96 -7.36 4.43
CA ALA A 13 -19.87 -6.68 3.50
C ALA A 13 -19.18 -5.45 2.87
N LEU A 14 -18.39 -5.67 1.81
CA LEU A 14 -17.78 -4.58 1.02
C LEU A 14 -18.83 -3.62 0.46
N GLU A 15 -20.05 -4.10 0.26
CA GLU A 15 -21.20 -3.31 -0.19
C GLU A 15 -21.56 -2.16 0.77
N ALA A 16 -21.25 -2.33 2.06
CA ALA A 16 -21.46 -1.31 3.08
C ALA A 16 -20.32 -0.29 3.20
N CYS A 17 -19.19 -0.53 2.55
CA CYS A 17 -18.04 0.38 2.61
C CYS A 17 -18.34 1.72 1.95
N ARG A 18 -17.82 2.76 2.57
CA ARG A 18 -17.92 4.15 2.12
C ARG A 18 -16.55 4.81 2.01
N VAL A 19 -15.50 4.14 2.48
CA VAL A 19 -14.10 4.59 2.39
C VAL A 19 -13.26 3.46 1.80
N TRP A 20 -12.69 3.72 0.64
CA TRP A 20 -11.89 2.79 -0.15
C TRP A 20 -10.44 3.25 -0.11
N ILE A 21 -9.59 2.50 0.57
CA ILE A 21 -8.19 2.83 0.80
C ILE A 21 -7.35 1.86 -0.02
N PHE A 22 -6.52 2.41 -0.88
CA PHE A 22 -5.65 1.61 -1.73
C PHE A 22 -4.19 1.92 -1.38
N ASP A 23 -3.40 0.89 -1.18
CA ASP A 23 -1.97 1.02 -1.40
C ASP A 23 -1.71 1.35 -2.88
N LEU A 24 -0.50 1.79 -3.18
CA LEU A 24 -0.12 2.23 -4.53
C LEU A 24 0.68 1.17 -5.28
N ASP A 25 1.91 0.93 -4.77
CA ASP A 25 2.92 0.17 -5.48
C ASP A 25 2.59 -1.33 -5.50
N ASN A 26 2.49 -1.92 -6.69
CA ASN A 26 2.05 -3.29 -6.94
C ASN A 26 0.58 -3.59 -6.53
N THR A 27 -0.20 -2.55 -6.19
CA THR A 27 -1.63 -2.65 -5.89
C THR A 27 -2.48 -2.01 -6.98
N LEU A 28 -2.24 -0.73 -7.33
CA LEU A 28 -2.95 -0.04 -8.41
C LEU A 28 -2.39 -0.31 -9.81
N TYR A 29 -1.25 -0.96 -9.87
CA TYR A 29 -0.64 -1.46 -11.11
C TYR A 29 0.01 -2.82 -10.84
N PRO A 30 0.11 -3.70 -11.84
CA PRO A 30 0.68 -5.03 -11.65
C PRO A 30 2.19 -4.97 -11.44
N ALA A 31 2.71 -5.77 -10.50
CA ALA A 31 4.15 -5.86 -10.20
C ALA A 31 4.97 -6.30 -11.42
N GLU A 32 4.35 -6.99 -12.38
CA GLU A 32 4.93 -7.46 -13.64
C GLU A 32 5.45 -6.33 -14.53
N CYS A 33 4.98 -5.10 -14.37
CA CYS A 33 5.53 -3.94 -15.10
C CYS A 33 6.90 -3.50 -14.59
N ASN A 34 7.41 -4.11 -13.49
CA ASN A 34 8.73 -3.87 -12.90
C ASN A 34 9.03 -2.41 -12.49
N LEU A 35 8.00 -1.60 -12.24
CA LEU A 35 8.22 -0.23 -11.77
C LEU A 35 8.97 -0.21 -10.44
N PHE A 36 8.50 -1.02 -9.46
CA PHE A 36 9.13 -1.08 -8.14
C PHE A 36 10.55 -1.63 -8.18
N ALA A 37 10.90 -2.43 -9.20
CA ALA A 37 12.28 -2.91 -9.39
C ALA A 37 13.26 -1.74 -9.63
N GLN A 38 12.83 -0.67 -10.31
CA GLN A 38 13.64 0.54 -10.48
C GLN A 38 13.88 1.23 -9.13
N VAL A 39 12.84 1.37 -8.31
CA VAL A 39 12.92 1.94 -6.93
C VAL A 39 13.88 1.10 -6.08
N ASP A 40 13.73 -0.24 -6.10
CA ASP A 40 14.57 -1.16 -5.32
C ASP A 40 16.05 -1.08 -5.72
N GLN A 41 16.35 -0.96 -7.01
CA GLN A 41 17.71 -0.75 -7.50
C GLN A 41 18.27 0.60 -7.01
N ARG A 42 17.52 1.68 -7.20
CA ARG A 42 17.94 3.03 -6.83
C ARG A 42 18.16 3.20 -5.32
N MET A 43 17.43 2.46 -4.49
CA MET A 43 17.72 2.38 -3.04
C MET A 43 19.14 1.87 -2.78
N GLY A 44 19.55 0.80 -3.47
CA GLY A 44 20.90 0.25 -3.36
C GLY A 44 21.96 1.23 -3.86
N ASP A 45 21.71 1.89 -4.97
CA ASP A 45 22.61 2.88 -5.58
C ASP A 45 22.78 4.11 -4.67
N PHE A 46 21.70 4.61 -4.08
CA PHE A 46 21.73 5.69 -3.11
C PHE A 46 22.59 5.33 -1.88
N ILE A 47 22.37 4.16 -1.29
CA ILE A 47 23.12 3.70 -0.13
C ILE A 47 24.61 3.56 -0.48
N ALA A 48 24.94 2.97 -1.63
CA ALA A 48 26.33 2.82 -2.07
C ALA A 48 27.03 4.17 -2.17
N LYS A 49 26.35 5.15 -2.78
CA LYS A 49 26.87 6.50 -2.97
C LYS A 49 27.01 7.25 -1.64
N GLU A 50 25.95 7.32 -0.84
CA GLU A 50 25.93 8.15 0.37
C GLU A 50 26.79 7.60 1.50
N LEU A 51 26.91 6.27 1.61
CA LEU A 51 27.75 5.64 2.63
C LEU A 51 29.17 5.30 2.14
N GLY A 52 29.47 5.49 0.84
CA GLY A 52 30.77 5.15 0.26
C GLY A 52 31.10 3.66 0.32
N VAL A 53 30.09 2.80 0.17
CA VAL A 53 30.24 1.34 0.29
C VAL A 53 30.02 0.62 -1.04
N PRO A 54 30.63 -0.59 -1.24
CA PRO A 54 30.36 -1.37 -2.43
C PRO A 54 28.88 -1.75 -2.57
N HIS A 55 28.37 -1.80 -3.83
CA HIS A 55 26.97 -2.15 -4.13
C HIS A 55 26.46 -3.44 -3.45
N PRO A 56 27.22 -4.55 -3.41
CA PRO A 56 26.75 -5.76 -2.71
C PRO A 56 26.47 -5.52 -1.22
N TYR A 57 27.31 -4.70 -0.57
CA TYR A 57 27.11 -4.34 0.83
C TYR A 57 25.96 -3.35 1.01
N ALA A 58 25.81 -2.38 0.11
CA ALA A 58 24.66 -1.47 0.09
C ALA A 58 23.33 -2.25 -0.03
N ARG A 59 23.28 -3.24 -0.91
CA ARG A 59 22.10 -4.14 -1.04
C ARG A 59 21.85 -4.94 0.24
N HIS A 60 22.89 -5.43 0.89
CA HIS A 60 22.75 -6.09 2.19
C HIS A 60 22.16 -5.15 3.25
N LEU A 61 22.67 -3.92 3.36
CA LEU A 61 22.14 -2.91 4.26
C LEU A 61 20.68 -2.58 3.97
N GLN A 62 20.33 -2.37 2.69
CA GLN A 62 18.96 -2.11 2.24
C GLN A 62 17.99 -3.18 2.77
N LYS A 63 18.30 -4.46 2.51
CA LYS A 63 17.44 -5.57 2.95
C LYS A 63 17.44 -5.77 4.47
N SER A 64 18.57 -5.46 5.13
CA SER A 64 18.67 -5.50 6.59
C SER A 64 17.80 -4.42 7.23
N TYR A 65 17.86 -3.18 6.73
CA TYR A 65 17.05 -2.07 7.23
C TYR A 65 15.56 -2.31 7.02
N TYR A 66 15.16 -2.81 5.85
CA TYR A 66 13.78 -3.21 5.61
C TYR A 66 13.28 -4.20 6.67
N ARG A 67 14.07 -5.25 6.98
CA ARG A 67 13.70 -6.27 7.99
C ARG A 67 13.66 -5.74 9.42
N GLN A 68 14.57 -4.82 9.77
CA GLN A 68 14.73 -4.35 11.16
C GLN A 68 13.84 -3.15 11.48
N PHE A 69 13.58 -2.30 10.52
CA PHE A 69 12.93 -1.00 10.71
C PHE A 69 11.65 -0.81 9.88
N GLY A 70 11.20 -1.84 9.18
CA GLY A 70 10.01 -1.81 8.32
C GLY A 70 10.25 -1.22 6.92
N THR A 71 11.14 -0.24 6.78
CA THR A 71 11.58 0.30 5.48
C THR A 71 13.08 0.61 5.48
N THR A 72 13.66 0.64 4.28
CA THR A 72 15.04 1.08 4.08
C THR A 72 15.26 2.51 4.58
N LEU A 73 14.31 3.41 4.30
CA LEU A 73 14.34 4.81 4.75
C LEU A 73 14.39 4.91 6.27
N SER A 74 13.52 4.18 6.98
CA SER A 74 13.52 4.18 8.45
C SER A 74 14.87 3.75 9.03
N GLY A 75 15.53 2.76 8.42
CA GLY A 75 16.88 2.34 8.80
C GLY A 75 17.91 3.44 8.58
N LEU A 76 17.91 4.10 7.43
CA LEU A 76 18.82 5.20 7.12
C LEU A 76 18.65 6.39 8.09
N MET A 77 17.41 6.75 8.38
CA MET A 77 17.09 7.81 9.34
C MET A 77 17.55 7.46 10.77
N GLN A 78 17.29 6.25 11.23
CA GLN A 78 17.59 5.86 12.62
C GLN A 78 19.09 5.60 12.83
N VAL A 79 19.75 4.90 11.92
CA VAL A 79 21.15 4.47 12.06
C VAL A 79 22.11 5.58 11.63
N HIS A 80 21.84 6.24 10.51
CA HIS A 80 22.75 7.23 9.92
C HIS A 80 22.32 8.67 10.12
N LYS A 81 21.17 8.93 10.80
CA LYS A 81 20.61 10.27 11.00
C LYS A 81 20.39 11.03 9.69
N MET A 82 20.13 10.30 8.63
CA MET A 82 19.95 10.85 7.29
C MET A 82 18.59 11.56 7.19
N ALA A 83 18.57 12.72 6.53
CA ALA A 83 17.32 13.39 6.17
C ALA A 83 16.56 12.54 5.13
N PRO A 84 15.23 12.42 5.22
CA PRO A 84 14.47 11.55 4.32
C PRO A 84 14.32 12.07 2.89
N GLU A 85 14.28 13.38 2.69
CA GLU A 85 13.99 14.01 1.41
C GLU A 85 14.98 13.63 0.30
N PRO A 86 16.34 13.68 0.50
CA PRO A 86 17.28 13.30 -0.55
C PRO A 86 17.13 11.84 -0.99
N PHE A 87 16.78 10.95 -0.06
CA PHE A 87 16.52 9.55 -0.38
C PHE A 87 15.24 9.41 -1.21
N LEU A 88 14.13 10.02 -0.76
CA LEU A 88 12.85 9.93 -1.45
C LEU A 88 12.93 10.54 -2.87
N ASP A 89 13.57 11.68 -3.03
CA ASP A 89 13.76 12.31 -4.34
C ASP A 89 14.58 11.45 -5.27
N TYR A 90 15.65 10.83 -4.76
CA TYR A 90 16.52 9.98 -5.58
C TYR A 90 15.83 8.69 -6.01
N VAL A 91 15.19 7.97 -5.08
CA VAL A 91 14.64 6.64 -5.37
C VAL A 91 13.39 6.68 -6.22
N HIS A 92 12.64 7.79 -6.21
CA HIS A 92 11.43 7.99 -6.99
C HIS A 92 11.66 8.75 -8.32
N ASP A 93 12.89 9.06 -8.67
CA ASP A 93 13.26 9.56 -10.00
C ASP A 93 13.42 8.37 -10.97
N ILE A 94 12.31 7.82 -11.42
CA ILE A 94 12.20 6.58 -12.18
C ILE A 94 11.42 6.78 -13.47
N ASP A 95 11.57 5.85 -14.40
CA ASP A 95 10.82 5.86 -15.67
C ASP A 95 9.40 5.27 -15.47
N LEU A 96 8.40 6.14 -15.54
CA LEU A 96 6.99 5.78 -15.45
C LEU A 96 6.41 5.26 -16.78
N SER A 97 7.18 5.26 -17.88
CA SER A 97 6.67 4.80 -19.19
C SER A 97 6.34 3.32 -19.22
N VAL A 98 6.90 2.55 -18.28
CA VAL A 98 6.60 1.12 -18.10
C VAL A 98 5.19 0.83 -17.58
N LEU A 99 4.51 1.86 -17.04
CA LEU A 99 3.15 1.70 -16.53
C LEU A 99 2.14 1.60 -17.68
N PRO A 100 1.25 0.62 -17.66
CA PRO A 100 0.18 0.48 -18.65
C PRO A 100 -0.90 1.54 -18.45
N GLU A 101 -1.69 1.78 -19.49
CA GLU A 101 -3.00 2.43 -19.32
C GLU A 101 -3.98 1.44 -18.68
N VAL A 102 -4.82 1.93 -17.76
CA VAL A 102 -5.73 1.08 -16.96
C VAL A 102 -7.19 1.59 -17.01
N PRO A 103 -7.78 1.77 -18.22
CA PRO A 103 -9.12 2.36 -18.36
C PRO A 103 -10.21 1.54 -17.68
N GLU A 104 -10.07 0.21 -17.65
CA GLU A 104 -11.00 -0.69 -16.96
C GLU A 104 -10.93 -0.48 -15.44
N LEU A 105 -9.72 -0.41 -14.86
CA LEU A 105 -9.54 -0.14 -13.44
C LEU A 105 -10.10 1.24 -13.07
N ARG A 106 -9.82 2.26 -13.92
CA ARG A 106 -10.39 3.60 -13.74
C ARG A 106 -11.92 3.55 -13.67
N ARG A 107 -12.56 2.83 -14.57
CA ARG A 107 -14.03 2.69 -14.59
C ARG A 107 -14.54 2.04 -13.30
N GLU A 108 -13.89 0.96 -12.85
CA GLU A 108 -14.34 0.26 -11.65
C GLU A 108 -14.09 1.08 -10.37
N ILE A 109 -12.96 1.79 -10.25
CA ILE A 109 -12.72 2.69 -9.11
C ILE A 109 -13.70 3.86 -9.12
N ALA A 110 -14.02 4.43 -10.29
CA ALA A 110 -14.95 5.57 -10.40
C ALA A 110 -16.37 5.24 -9.93
N ARG A 111 -16.81 3.98 -10.02
CA ARG A 111 -18.15 3.54 -9.57
C ARG A 111 -18.26 3.26 -8.08
N LEU A 112 -17.15 3.20 -7.35
CA LEU A 112 -17.14 2.95 -5.91
C LEU A 112 -17.82 4.10 -5.16
N PRO A 113 -18.77 3.81 -4.25
CA PRO A 113 -19.48 4.85 -3.50
C PRO A 113 -18.60 5.45 -2.42
N GLY A 114 -18.76 6.75 -2.17
CA GLY A 114 -18.08 7.45 -1.09
C GLY A 114 -16.66 7.87 -1.43
N ARG A 115 -15.76 7.78 -0.46
CA ARG A 115 -14.40 8.36 -0.49
C ARG A 115 -13.38 7.34 -0.96
N ARG A 116 -12.38 7.80 -1.69
CA ARG A 116 -11.26 6.99 -2.19
C ARG A 116 -9.95 7.66 -1.80
N LEU A 117 -9.05 6.91 -1.20
CA LEU A 117 -7.77 7.39 -0.69
C LEU A 117 -6.64 6.48 -1.18
N ILE A 118 -5.47 7.06 -1.42
CA ILE A 118 -4.22 6.31 -1.54
C ILE A 118 -3.50 6.37 -0.20
N PHE A 119 -2.99 5.23 0.28
CA PHE A 119 -2.17 5.15 1.49
C PHE A 119 -0.89 4.38 1.21
N THR A 120 0.23 5.08 1.08
CA THR A 120 1.51 4.54 0.59
C THR A 120 2.69 4.84 1.51
N ASN A 121 3.70 3.95 1.51
CA ASN A 121 5.02 4.21 2.09
C ASN A 121 5.95 5.02 1.15
N GLY A 122 5.49 5.31 -0.06
CA GLY A 122 6.17 6.20 -1.00
C GLY A 122 5.95 7.67 -0.67
N SER A 123 6.63 8.56 -1.40
CA SER A 123 6.40 10.01 -1.31
C SER A 123 5.16 10.43 -2.09
N ARG A 124 4.57 11.57 -1.72
CA ARG A 124 3.43 12.16 -2.44
C ARG A 124 3.74 12.37 -3.92
N ARG A 125 4.93 12.92 -4.24
CA ARG A 125 5.37 13.14 -5.62
C ARG A 125 5.38 11.83 -6.43
N HIS A 126 5.87 10.74 -5.86
CA HIS A 126 5.84 9.42 -6.48
C HIS A 126 4.39 8.98 -6.74
N ALA A 127 3.55 9.05 -5.69
CA ALA A 127 2.16 8.64 -5.79
C ALA A 127 1.35 9.45 -6.82
N GLU A 128 1.54 10.76 -6.86
CA GLU A 128 0.91 11.63 -7.86
C GLU A 128 1.39 11.30 -9.27
N GLY A 129 2.71 11.05 -9.45
CA GLY A 129 3.28 10.64 -10.73
C GLY A 129 2.71 9.32 -11.24
N VAL A 130 2.70 8.29 -10.38
CA VAL A 130 2.16 6.96 -10.70
C VAL A 130 0.66 7.02 -10.98
N ALA A 131 -0.13 7.57 -10.05
CA ALA A 131 -1.58 7.67 -10.21
C ALA A 131 -1.97 8.55 -11.42
N GLY A 132 -1.20 9.62 -11.68
CA GLY A 132 -1.38 10.46 -12.87
C GLY A 132 -1.10 9.70 -14.17
N LYS A 133 -0.01 8.92 -14.23
CA LYS A 133 0.33 8.10 -15.39
C LYS A 133 -0.71 7.01 -15.67
N LEU A 134 -1.26 6.41 -14.62
CA LEU A 134 -2.35 5.44 -14.71
C LEU A 134 -3.71 6.08 -15.08
N GLY A 135 -3.80 7.43 -15.05
CA GLY A 135 -5.06 8.14 -15.26
C GLY A 135 -6.06 7.99 -14.11
N LEU A 136 -5.57 7.78 -12.89
CA LEU A 136 -6.39 7.51 -11.70
C LEU A 136 -6.41 8.65 -10.69
N LEU A 137 -5.48 9.62 -10.78
CA LEU A 137 -5.24 10.63 -9.73
C LEU A 137 -6.49 11.43 -9.34
N ASP A 138 -7.29 11.82 -10.31
CA ASP A 138 -8.52 12.61 -10.12
C ASP A 138 -9.66 11.83 -9.44
N LEU A 139 -9.53 10.52 -9.30
CA LEU A 139 -10.49 9.66 -8.61
C LEU A 139 -10.29 9.62 -7.10
N PHE A 140 -9.12 10.02 -6.61
CA PHE A 140 -8.76 9.96 -5.21
C PHE A 140 -8.90 11.34 -4.54
N GLU A 141 -9.50 11.34 -3.34
CA GLU A 141 -9.69 12.54 -2.53
C GLU A 141 -8.37 13.07 -1.98
N ASP A 142 -7.50 12.17 -1.52
CA ASP A 142 -6.17 12.50 -0.99
C ASP A 142 -5.21 11.30 -1.09
N ILE A 143 -3.93 11.62 -0.92
CA ILE A 143 -2.82 10.67 -0.81
C ILE A 143 -2.22 10.83 0.58
N CYS A 144 -2.35 9.81 1.42
CA CYS A 144 -1.64 9.72 2.69
C CYS A 144 -0.28 9.04 2.43
N ASP A 145 0.75 9.84 2.26
CA ASP A 145 2.11 9.42 1.95
C ASP A 145 2.97 9.26 3.22
N ILE A 146 4.20 8.80 3.07
CA ILE A 146 5.12 8.58 4.19
C ILE A 146 5.39 9.87 4.97
N THR A 147 5.38 11.04 4.31
CA THR A 147 5.58 12.34 4.96
C THR A 147 4.38 12.73 5.80
N ALA A 148 3.16 12.52 5.29
CA ALA A 148 1.91 12.74 6.02
C ALA A 148 1.81 11.85 7.28
N CYS A 149 2.48 10.69 7.28
CA CYS A 149 2.59 9.79 8.41
C CYS A 149 3.78 10.09 9.35
N GLY A 150 4.46 11.23 9.17
CA GLY A 150 5.63 11.59 10.00
C GLY A 150 6.78 10.60 9.86
N PHE A 151 6.95 10.02 8.68
CA PHE A 151 7.93 8.97 8.35
C PHE A 151 7.78 7.68 9.15
N ILE A 152 6.58 7.42 9.68
CA ILE A 152 6.20 6.15 10.28
C ILE A 152 5.58 5.27 9.19
N PRO A 153 6.23 4.18 8.77
CA PRO A 153 5.74 3.38 7.65
C PRO A 153 4.69 2.35 8.07
N LYS A 154 3.86 1.89 7.14
CA LYS A 154 3.17 0.60 7.25
C LYS A 154 4.23 -0.51 7.43
N PRO A 155 4.01 -1.53 8.28
CA PRO A 155 2.78 -1.87 9.00
C PRO A 155 2.66 -1.26 10.41
N ASP A 156 3.41 -0.24 10.79
CA ASP A 156 3.32 0.36 12.13
C ASP A 156 1.89 0.87 12.40
N ARG A 157 1.30 0.46 13.52
CA ARG A 157 -0.06 0.85 13.94
C ARG A 157 -0.29 2.37 13.93
N ARG A 158 0.73 3.14 14.33
CA ARG A 158 0.66 4.61 14.40
C ARG A 158 0.41 5.24 13.03
N ALA A 159 0.93 4.65 11.95
CA ALA A 159 0.69 5.12 10.59
C ALA A 159 -0.80 4.99 10.23
N PHE A 160 -1.42 3.86 10.56
CA PHE A 160 -2.85 3.63 10.30
C PHE A 160 -3.74 4.49 11.17
N GLU A 161 -3.47 4.56 12.48
CA GLU A 161 -4.24 5.42 13.40
C GLU A 161 -4.13 6.90 13.00
N GLY A 162 -2.94 7.34 12.58
CA GLY A 162 -2.72 8.69 12.06
C GLY A 162 -3.52 8.97 10.79
N MET A 163 -3.54 8.05 9.84
CA MET A 163 -4.32 8.14 8.61
C MET A 163 -5.83 8.16 8.91
N VAL A 164 -6.31 7.28 9.78
CA VAL A 164 -7.72 7.22 10.22
C VAL A 164 -8.15 8.53 10.86
N ALA A 165 -7.34 9.05 11.80
CA ALA A 165 -7.63 10.31 12.51
C ALA A 165 -7.61 11.51 11.57
N ARG A 166 -6.60 11.59 10.69
CA ARG A 166 -6.43 12.69 9.71
C ARG A 166 -7.64 12.83 8.79
N HIS A 167 -8.20 11.71 8.33
CA HIS A 167 -9.29 11.69 7.37
C HIS A 167 -10.67 11.48 8.01
N GLY A 168 -10.75 11.34 9.36
CA GLY A 168 -12.01 11.11 10.06
C GLY A 168 -12.72 9.84 9.60
N ILE A 169 -11.99 8.73 9.46
CA ILE A 169 -12.49 7.47 8.90
C ILE A 169 -13.18 6.65 9.99
N ALA A 170 -14.43 6.24 9.73
CA ALA A 170 -15.08 5.16 10.46
C ALA A 170 -14.54 3.82 9.94
N SER A 171 -13.64 3.17 10.71
CA SER A 171 -12.95 1.96 10.26
C SER A 171 -13.91 0.83 9.85
N SER A 172 -15.07 0.72 10.50
CA SER A 172 -16.11 -0.28 10.16
C SER A 172 -16.77 -0.07 8.80
N GLU A 173 -16.59 1.11 8.18
CA GLU A 173 -17.10 1.46 6.86
C GLU A 173 -15.97 1.56 5.82
N ALA A 174 -14.76 1.16 6.19
CA ALA A 174 -13.58 1.24 5.35
C ALA A 174 -13.09 -0.14 4.88
N VAL A 175 -12.46 -0.14 3.71
CA VAL A 175 -11.74 -1.29 3.17
C VAL A 175 -10.34 -0.89 2.75
N MET A 176 -9.34 -1.74 3.07
CA MET A 176 -7.94 -1.57 2.66
C MET A 176 -7.56 -2.61 1.62
N PHE A 177 -7.03 -2.15 0.47
CA PHE A 177 -6.43 -2.97 -0.59
C PHE A 177 -4.91 -2.86 -0.51
N GLU A 178 -4.20 -3.99 -0.51
CA GLU A 178 -2.76 -4.07 -0.27
C GLU A 178 -2.15 -5.34 -0.90
N ASP A 179 -0.90 -5.25 -1.36
CA ASP A 179 -0.14 -6.40 -1.89
C ASP A 179 0.71 -7.11 -0.82
N MET A 180 0.97 -6.43 0.32
CA MET A 180 1.77 -6.94 1.42
C MET A 180 0.88 -7.41 2.58
N PRO A 181 0.76 -8.72 2.85
CA PRO A 181 -0.16 -9.26 3.86
C PRO A 181 -0.02 -8.65 5.25
N GLN A 182 1.20 -8.35 5.69
CA GLN A 182 1.44 -7.75 7.00
C GLN A 182 0.86 -6.33 7.14
N ASN A 183 0.66 -5.63 6.04
CA ASN A 183 0.05 -4.30 6.05
C ASN A 183 -1.49 -4.36 6.19
N LEU A 184 -2.08 -5.55 6.16
CA LEU A 184 -3.50 -5.79 6.41
C LEU A 184 -3.82 -6.17 7.86
N GLU A 185 -2.81 -6.46 8.68
CA GLU A 185 -3.01 -6.85 10.08
C GLU A 185 -3.66 -5.72 10.90
N VAL A 186 -3.08 -4.53 10.87
CA VAL A 186 -3.60 -3.36 11.60
C VAL A 186 -4.97 -2.89 11.08
N PRO A 187 -5.22 -2.75 9.76
CA PRO A 187 -6.57 -2.50 9.25
C PRO A 187 -7.62 -3.47 9.78
N HIS A 188 -7.31 -4.77 9.77
CA HIS A 188 -8.20 -5.79 10.33
C HIS A 188 -8.47 -5.56 11.82
N GLU A 189 -7.44 -5.31 12.63
CA GLU A 189 -7.59 -5.03 14.06
C GLU A 189 -8.40 -3.77 14.36
N LEU A 190 -8.32 -2.76 13.46
CA LEU A 190 -9.13 -1.55 13.52
C LEU A 190 -10.59 -1.76 13.06
N GLY A 191 -10.92 -2.94 12.54
CA GLY A 191 -12.26 -3.30 12.08
C GLY A 191 -12.57 -2.94 10.63
N MET A 192 -11.56 -2.66 9.81
CA MET A 192 -11.70 -2.49 8.38
C MET A 192 -11.90 -3.83 7.66
N ALA A 193 -12.59 -3.83 6.54
CA ALA A 193 -12.47 -4.91 5.58
C ALA A 193 -11.06 -4.89 4.95
N THR A 194 -10.55 -6.05 4.56
CA THR A 194 -9.19 -6.19 4.03
C THR A 194 -9.20 -7.04 2.77
N VAL A 195 -8.50 -6.57 1.75
CA VAL A 195 -8.37 -7.25 0.46
C VAL A 195 -6.90 -7.34 0.09
N LEU A 196 -6.39 -8.56 -0.04
CA LEU A 196 -5.04 -8.80 -0.53
C LEU A 196 -5.05 -8.83 -2.07
N VAL A 197 -4.29 -7.93 -2.68
CA VAL A 197 -4.04 -7.93 -4.12
C VAL A 197 -2.79 -8.75 -4.39
N ARG A 198 -2.96 -9.93 -4.97
CA ARG A 198 -1.85 -10.86 -5.25
C ARG A 198 -1.19 -10.53 -6.57
N SER A 199 0.14 -10.59 -6.60
CA SER A 199 0.90 -10.58 -7.83
C SER A 199 1.23 -12.01 -8.27
N THR A 200 1.24 -12.25 -9.56
CA THR A 200 1.79 -13.47 -10.17
C THR A 200 3.32 -13.41 -10.27
N TYR A 201 3.90 -12.21 -10.13
CA TYR A 201 5.34 -11.99 -10.13
C TYR A 201 5.99 -12.54 -8.86
N MET A 202 6.81 -13.58 -9.01
CA MET A 202 7.23 -14.45 -7.91
C MET A 202 8.58 -14.11 -7.27
N ASP A 203 9.23 -13.04 -7.69
CA ASP A 203 10.59 -12.72 -7.21
C ASP A 203 10.63 -12.15 -5.78
N HIS A 204 9.48 -11.73 -5.23
CA HIS A 204 9.44 -11.28 -3.86
C HIS A 204 9.25 -12.45 -2.88
N PRO A 205 10.04 -12.57 -1.80
CA PRO A 205 9.96 -13.69 -0.85
C PRO A 205 8.57 -13.89 -0.23
N ILE A 206 7.80 -12.82 -0.04
CA ILE A 206 6.43 -12.90 0.49
C ILE A 206 5.48 -13.61 -0.47
N GLN A 207 5.64 -13.39 -1.78
CA GLN A 207 4.84 -14.06 -2.80
C GLN A 207 5.10 -15.58 -2.80
N GLN A 208 6.35 -15.98 -2.60
CA GLN A 208 6.70 -17.40 -2.44
C GLN A 208 6.09 -17.99 -1.16
N LYS A 209 6.11 -17.24 -0.05
CA LYS A 209 5.48 -17.66 1.21
C LYS A 209 3.98 -17.82 1.06
N MET A 210 3.30 -16.92 0.35
CA MET A 210 1.86 -17.00 0.12
C MET A 210 1.44 -18.25 -0.66
N LYS A 211 2.31 -18.78 -1.55
CA LYS A 211 2.05 -20.07 -2.24
C LYS A 211 1.89 -21.25 -1.28
N SER A 212 2.51 -21.21 -0.12
CA SER A 212 2.42 -22.27 0.87
C SER A 212 1.18 -22.20 1.75
N TRP A 213 0.35 -21.15 1.60
CA TRP A 213 -0.86 -21.03 2.39
C TRP A 213 -1.91 -22.05 1.96
N THR A 214 -2.43 -22.79 2.94
CA THR A 214 -3.56 -23.71 2.77
C THR A 214 -4.91 -23.02 2.98
N SER A 215 -4.90 -21.85 3.64
CA SER A 215 -6.03 -20.97 3.85
C SER A 215 -5.54 -19.54 4.03
N LEU A 216 -6.40 -18.56 3.82
CA LEU A 216 -6.09 -17.16 4.09
C LEU A 216 -5.86 -16.95 5.59
N PRO A 217 -4.84 -16.16 5.99
CA PRO A 217 -4.73 -15.65 7.35
C PRO A 217 -6.00 -14.89 7.78
N ALA A 218 -6.34 -14.94 9.07
CA ALA A 218 -7.57 -14.35 9.60
C ALA A 218 -7.72 -12.84 9.35
N HIS A 219 -6.61 -12.14 9.17
CA HIS A 219 -6.59 -10.70 8.88
C HIS A 219 -6.81 -10.36 7.39
N ILE A 220 -7.03 -11.36 6.55
CA ILE A 220 -7.31 -11.18 5.11
C ILE A 220 -8.72 -11.71 4.84
N HIS A 221 -9.68 -10.81 4.61
CA HIS A 221 -11.06 -11.19 4.36
C HIS A 221 -11.29 -11.66 2.93
N HIS A 222 -10.61 -11.02 1.97
CA HIS A 222 -10.67 -11.33 0.55
C HIS A 222 -9.28 -11.29 -0.07
N ASP A 223 -9.11 -11.99 -1.18
CA ASP A 223 -7.92 -11.87 -2.01
C ASP A 223 -8.28 -11.90 -3.49
N THR A 224 -7.45 -11.29 -4.31
CA THR A 224 -7.59 -11.26 -5.76
C THR A 224 -6.24 -11.14 -6.45
N ASP A 225 -6.11 -11.73 -7.62
CA ASP A 225 -5.03 -11.53 -8.59
C ASP A 225 -5.43 -10.60 -9.75
N ASP A 226 -6.71 -10.15 -9.75
CA ASP A 226 -7.29 -9.26 -10.75
C ASP A 226 -8.20 -8.24 -10.08
N LEU A 227 -7.65 -7.05 -9.79
CA LEU A 227 -8.36 -5.98 -9.11
C LEU A 227 -9.55 -5.46 -9.93
N VAL A 228 -9.44 -5.43 -11.26
CA VAL A 228 -10.54 -4.99 -12.15
C VAL A 228 -11.73 -5.94 -12.03
N ARG A 229 -11.46 -7.24 -12.15
CA ARG A 229 -12.49 -8.27 -12.02
C ARG A 229 -13.11 -8.28 -10.62
N PHE A 230 -12.28 -8.14 -9.59
CA PHE A 230 -12.75 -8.11 -8.20
C PHE A 230 -13.70 -6.93 -7.96
N LEU A 231 -13.28 -5.72 -8.31
CA LEU A 231 -14.12 -4.51 -8.15
C LEU A 231 -15.38 -4.59 -9.02
N GLY A 232 -15.27 -5.09 -10.25
CA GLY A 232 -16.39 -5.26 -11.18
C GLY A 232 -17.45 -6.23 -10.69
N GLY A 233 -17.07 -7.21 -9.87
CA GLY A 233 -17.96 -8.19 -9.26
C GLY A 233 -18.69 -7.70 -8.00
N LEU A 234 -18.39 -6.50 -7.47
CA LEU A 234 -19.03 -5.98 -6.28
C LEU A 234 -20.47 -5.52 -6.58
N GLU A 235 -21.44 -6.06 -5.81
CA GLU A 235 -22.81 -5.60 -5.78
C GLU A 235 -22.92 -4.37 -4.86
N LEU A 236 -22.68 -3.18 -5.42
CA LEU A 236 -22.66 -1.92 -4.65
C LEU A 236 -24.10 -1.46 -4.36
N VAL A 237 -24.46 -1.36 -3.08
CA VAL A 237 -25.76 -0.90 -2.65
C VAL A 237 -25.87 0.61 -2.88
N GLY A 238 -26.72 0.99 -3.83
CA GLY A 238 -27.38 2.28 -3.94
C GLY A 238 -26.55 3.45 -4.48
N LYS A 239 -26.96 3.88 -5.67
CA LYS A 239 -26.94 5.31 -6.03
C LYS A 239 -28.14 6.02 -5.41
#